data_dde0bcb3214a615eb3a44b695be4848d
#
_entry.id   dde0bcb3214a615eb3a44b695be4848d
#
_cell.length_a   1.000
_cell.length_b   1.000
_cell.length_c   1.000
_cell.angle_alpha   90.00
_cell.angle_beta   90.00
_cell.angle_gamma   90.00
#
_symmetry.space_group_name_H-M   'P 1'
#
loop_
_entity.id
_entity.type
_entity.pdbx_description
1 polymer ?
#
loop_
_entity_poly.entity_id
_entity_poly.type
_entity_poly.pdbx_seq_one_letter_code
_entity_poly.pdbx_strand_id
1 'polypeptide(L)'
;MSEIGTFTRGNGLQKKDFTESGVPCIHYGQIYTYYGTFATKTKSYVSNETAKKCKKAHCGDLIFATVSENIEDVCKCVAWLGDEDICISGDSLAFSHNQNSKYIAYYFQTYAFARYKRSRVTGTKVIRLHQSQLEQFEIPIPSLAEQARIVNILDKFERLVSDLVQGLPAEIAA
;
A
#
# COMPACT_ATOMS: atom_id res chain seq x y z
N MET A 1 -0.24 15.76 -2.88
CA MET A 1 -0.20 14.89 -1.68
C MET A 1 0.26 15.61 -0.41
N SER A 2 1.30 16.42 -0.46
CA SER A 2 1.82 17.17 0.71
C SER A 2 0.82 18.08 1.43
N GLU A 3 -0.26 18.49 0.77
CA GLU A 3 -1.31 19.33 1.36
C GLU A 3 -2.31 18.55 2.24
N ILE A 4 -2.40 17.23 2.06
CA ILE A 4 -3.38 16.39 2.75
C ILE A 4 -2.78 15.40 3.74
N GLY A 5 -1.45 15.31 3.83
CA GLY A 5 -0.79 14.37 4.73
C GLY A 5 0.73 14.45 4.70
N THR A 6 1.35 13.57 5.46
CA THR A 6 2.81 13.50 5.64
C THR A 6 3.33 12.10 5.35
N PHE A 7 4.52 12.03 4.76
CA PHE A 7 5.21 10.77 4.48
C PHE A 7 6.25 10.47 5.57
N THR A 8 6.27 9.25 6.04
CA THR A 8 7.29 8.72 6.95
C THR A 8 7.98 7.54 6.28
N ARG A 9 9.29 7.61 6.10
CA ARG A 9 10.08 6.50 5.55
C ARG A 9 10.29 5.43 6.60
N GLY A 10 10.03 4.17 6.25
CA GLY A 10 10.34 3.02 7.06
C GLY A 10 11.85 2.80 7.22
N ASN A 11 12.23 1.97 8.16
CA ASN A 11 13.62 1.59 8.42
C ASN A 11 13.71 0.26 9.17
N GLY A 12 14.93 -0.26 9.26
CA GLY A 12 15.34 -1.32 10.19
C GLY A 12 14.78 -2.72 9.92
N LEU A 13 13.70 -2.89 9.16
CA LEU A 13 13.06 -4.17 8.90
C LEU A 13 13.60 -4.84 7.63
N GLN A 14 14.04 -6.07 7.74
CA GLN A 14 14.44 -6.95 6.64
C GLN A 14 13.67 -8.28 6.69
N LYS A 15 13.61 -9.03 5.58
CA LYS A 15 12.93 -10.34 5.54
C LYS A 15 13.48 -11.36 6.55
N LYS A 16 14.77 -11.29 6.86
CA LYS A 16 15.42 -12.17 7.85
C LYS A 16 14.95 -11.93 9.28
N ASP A 17 14.32 -10.78 9.56
CA ASP A 17 13.84 -10.40 10.90
C ASP A 17 12.43 -10.92 11.17
N PHE A 18 11.81 -11.61 10.19
CA PHE A 18 10.47 -12.15 10.36
C PHE A 18 10.42 -13.25 11.41
N THR A 19 9.37 -13.21 12.22
CA THR A 19 9.05 -14.18 13.25
C THR A 19 7.63 -14.72 13.05
N GLU A 20 7.29 -15.86 13.65
CA GLU A 20 5.94 -16.45 13.59
C GLU A 20 4.91 -15.62 14.38
N SER A 21 5.37 -14.92 15.42
CA SER A 21 4.53 -14.07 16.28
C SER A 21 5.32 -12.88 16.79
N GLY A 22 4.64 -11.85 17.30
CA GLY A 22 5.27 -10.65 17.84
C GLY A 22 4.57 -9.37 17.37
N VAL A 23 5.34 -8.33 17.07
CA VAL A 23 4.80 -7.05 16.57
C VAL A 23 4.49 -7.17 15.08
N PRO A 24 3.27 -6.83 14.64
CA PRO A 24 2.88 -6.94 13.24
C PRO A 24 3.73 -6.02 12.35
N CYS A 25 4.01 -6.49 11.13
CA CYS A 25 4.84 -5.73 10.18
C CYS A 25 4.44 -5.95 8.72
N ILE A 26 4.72 -4.95 7.88
CA ILE A 26 4.62 -5.03 6.42
C ILE A 26 5.97 -4.72 5.79
N HIS A 27 6.49 -5.68 5.03
CA HIS A 27 7.67 -5.49 4.18
C HIS A 27 7.22 -5.10 2.76
N TYR A 28 7.93 -4.17 2.12
CA TYR A 28 7.56 -3.65 0.80
C TYR A 28 7.26 -4.74 -0.25
N GLY A 29 8.04 -5.83 -0.26
CA GLY A 29 7.83 -6.93 -1.20
C GLY A 29 6.50 -7.68 -1.00
N GLN A 30 5.88 -7.62 0.19
CA GLN A 30 4.57 -8.22 0.45
C GLN A 30 3.43 -7.40 -0.14
N ILE A 31 3.64 -6.09 -0.36
CA ILE A 31 2.66 -5.22 -1.03
C ILE A 31 2.43 -5.67 -2.47
N TYR A 32 3.45 -6.23 -3.13
CA TYR A 32 3.34 -6.73 -4.50
C TYR A 32 2.72 -8.13 -4.61
N THR A 33 2.92 -8.96 -3.58
CA THR A 33 2.70 -10.41 -3.70
C THR A 33 1.57 -10.94 -2.84
N TYR A 34 1.13 -10.18 -1.86
CA TYR A 34 0.19 -10.69 -0.86
C TYR A 34 -0.99 -9.76 -0.58
N TYR A 35 -0.75 -8.44 -0.41
CA TYR A 35 -1.81 -7.51 -0.05
C TYR A 35 -2.55 -6.98 -1.29
N GLY A 36 -3.86 -6.81 -1.14
CA GLY A 36 -4.71 -6.09 -2.09
C GLY A 36 -4.74 -4.58 -1.80
N THR A 37 -5.87 -3.95 -2.10
CA THR A 37 -6.09 -2.51 -1.91
C THR A 37 -5.99 -2.08 -0.45
N PHE A 38 -6.39 -2.95 0.48
CA PHE A 38 -6.32 -2.72 1.92
C PHE A 38 -6.00 -3.99 2.71
N ALA A 39 -5.60 -3.83 3.96
CA ALA A 39 -5.35 -4.93 4.89
C ALA A 39 -5.76 -4.56 6.31
N THR A 40 -6.31 -5.54 7.04
CA THR A 40 -6.67 -5.44 8.46
C THR A 40 -5.79 -6.32 9.35
N LYS A 41 -5.01 -7.23 8.73
CA LYS A 41 -4.07 -8.14 9.39
C LYS A 41 -2.77 -8.21 8.61
N THR A 42 -1.66 -8.35 9.31
CA THR A 42 -0.37 -8.55 8.67
C THR A 42 -0.08 -10.03 8.43
N LYS A 43 0.68 -10.30 7.38
CA LYS A 43 1.20 -11.65 7.06
C LYS A 43 2.36 -12.04 7.95
N SER A 44 3.11 -11.06 8.45
CA SER A 44 4.40 -11.29 9.13
C SER A 44 4.50 -10.45 10.38
N TYR A 45 5.37 -10.91 11.28
CA TYR A 45 5.66 -10.27 12.55
C TYR A 45 7.17 -10.09 12.71
N VAL A 46 7.57 -9.28 13.67
CA VAL A 46 8.97 -9.13 14.12
C VAL A 46 9.06 -9.17 15.63
N SER A 47 10.24 -9.44 16.16
CA SER A 47 10.49 -9.39 17.60
C SER A 47 10.27 -7.98 18.16
N ASN A 48 9.97 -7.87 19.46
CA ASN A 48 9.88 -6.58 20.15
C ASN A 48 11.17 -5.76 20.03
N GLU A 49 12.30 -6.43 19.95
CA GLU A 49 13.63 -5.81 19.83
C GLU A 49 13.81 -5.14 18.46
N THR A 50 13.43 -5.83 17.38
CA THR A 50 13.39 -5.28 16.03
C THR A 50 12.38 -4.14 15.94
N ALA A 51 11.19 -4.31 16.50
CA ALA A 51 10.11 -3.32 16.46
C ALA A 51 10.48 -1.98 17.10
N LYS A 52 11.33 -1.97 18.15
CA LYS A 52 11.84 -0.73 18.78
C LYS A 52 12.67 0.13 17.81
N LYS A 53 13.28 -0.47 16.81
CA LYS A 53 14.12 0.20 15.80
C LYS A 53 13.33 0.60 14.56
N CYS A 54 12.14 0.05 14.36
CA CYS A 54 11.35 0.27 13.16
C CYS A 54 10.48 1.53 13.27
N LYS A 55 10.31 2.22 12.13
CA LYS A 55 9.24 3.20 11.97
C LYS A 55 7.91 2.48 11.86
N LYS A 56 6.87 3.14 12.33
CA LYS A 56 5.51 2.62 12.40
C LYS A 56 4.60 3.27 11.38
N ALA A 57 3.62 2.49 10.92
CA ALA A 57 2.41 3.00 10.28
C ALA A 57 1.22 2.76 11.22
N HIS A 58 0.28 3.68 11.21
CA HIS A 58 -0.91 3.69 12.07
C HIS A 58 -2.16 3.28 11.29
N CYS A 59 -3.23 2.94 11.99
CA CYS A 59 -4.52 2.70 11.36
C CYS A 59 -4.93 3.91 10.50
N GLY A 60 -5.32 3.65 9.27
CA GLY A 60 -5.66 4.68 8.28
C GLY A 60 -4.49 5.13 7.38
N ASP A 61 -3.25 4.78 7.68
CA ASP A 61 -2.12 5.10 6.81
C ASP A 61 -2.14 4.28 5.52
N LEU A 62 -1.61 4.85 4.43
CA LEU A 62 -1.22 4.08 3.25
C LEU A 62 0.25 3.71 3.33
N ILE A 63 0.57 2.48 2.95
CA ILE A 63 1.95 2.00 2.89
C ILE A 63 2.33 1.76 1.44
N PHE A 64 3.29 2.54 0.93
CA PHE A 64 3.81 2.46 -0.43
C PHE A 64 5.07 1.62 -0.48
N ALA A 65 5.19 0.76 -1.49
CA ALA A 65 6.43 0.08 -1.84
C ALA A 65 7.19 0.91 -2.88
N THR A 66 8.24 1.62 -2.48
CA THR A 66 8.92 2.62 -3.31
C THR A 66 9.92 2.06 -4.30
N VAL A 67 10.17 0.76 -4.27
CA VAL A 67 11.17 0.05 -5.09
C VAL A 67 10.55 -1.17 -5.73
N SER A 68 10.79 -1.40 -7.02
CA SER A 68 10.36 -2.59 -7.75
C SER A 68 11.34 -2.94 -8.88
N GLU A 69 11.19 -4.10 -9.48
CA GLU A 69 11.91 -4.52 -10.69
C GLU A 69 11.22 -4.03 -11.98
N ASN A 70 9.98 -3.55 -11.89
CA ASN A 70 9.21 -3.03 -13.01
C ASN A 70 8.45 -1.74 -12.66
N ILE A 71 8.07 -0.98 -13.69
CA ILE A 71 7.39 0.30 -13.54
C ILE A 71 5.93 0.11 -13.10
N GLU A 72 5.31 -0.98 -13.51
CA GLU A 72 3.91 -1.26 -13.21
C GLU A 72 3.68 -1.41 -11.71
N ASP A 73 4.61 -2.05 -11.02
CA ASP A 73 4.50 -2.36 -9.61
C ASP A 73 5.03 -1.26 -8.68
N VAL A 74 6.06 -0.49 -9.10
CA VAL A 74 6.64 0.54 -8.23
C VAL A 74 5.55 1.49 -7.72
N CYS A 75 5.59 1.80 -6.42
CA CYS A 75 4.59 2.57 -5.69
C CYS A 75 3.18 1.97 -5.67
N LYS A 76 3.03 0.65 -5.81
CA LYS A 76 1.84 0.01 -5.28
C LYS A 76 1.71 0.33 -3.79
N CYS A 77 0.49 0.49 -3.32
CA CYS A 77 0.22 0.78 -1.92
C CYS A 77 -0.89 -0.11 -1.37
N VAL A 78 -0.90 -0.23 -0.06
CA VAL A 78 -1.96 -0.88 0.72
C VAL A 78 -2.44 0.08 1.80
N ALA A 79 -3.75 0.23 1.98
CA ALA A 79 -4.33 0.95 3.10
C ALA A 79 -4.32 0.05 4.35
N TRP A 80 -3.67 0.49 5.41
CA TRP A 80 -3.68 -0.23 6.68
C TRP A 80 -4.92 0.15 7.49
N LEU A 81 -5.79 -0.80 7.73
CA LEU A 81 -7.06 -0.63 8.44
C LEU A 81 -7.16 -1.55 9.67
N GLY A 82 -6.04 -2.11 10.13
CA GLY A 82 -5.97 -2.89 11.37
C GLY A 82 -5.90 -1.98 12.60
N ASP A 83 -6.14 -2.56 13.77
CA ASP A 83 -6.28 -1.83 15.04
C ASP A 83 -4.94 -1.52 15.71
N GLU A 84 -3.84 -2.12 15.24
CA GLU A 84 -2.51 -1.99 15.84
C GLU A 84 -1.55 -1.22 14.92
N ASP A 85 -0.58 -0.53 15.54
CA ASP A 85 0.55 0.05 14.83
C ASP A 85 1.45 -1.05 14.27
N ILE A 86 1.86 -0.92 13.02
CA ILE A 86 2.71 -1.91 12.36
C ILE A 86 4.08 -1.36 11.99
N CYS A 87 5.08 -2.22 12.03
CA CYS A 87 6.43 -1.90 11.55
C CYS A 87 6.48 -1.91 10.02
N ILE A 88 7.21 -0.98 9.41
CA ILE A 88 7.39 -0.89 7.95
C ILE A 88 8.86 -0.93 7.55
N SER A 89 9.15 -1.57 6.40
CA SER A 89 10.52 -1.74 5.88
C SER A 89 11.11 -0.46 5.27
N GLY A 90 12.42 -0.41 5.12
CA GLY A 90 13.16 0.78 4.65
C GLY A 90 12.84 1.23 3.21
N ASP A 91 12.36 0.33 2.35
CA ASP A 91 11.88 0.64 1.01
C ASP A 91 10.35 0.86 0.96
N SER A 92 9.75 1.16 2.12
CA SER A 92 8.36 1.57 2.26
C SER A 92 8.26 3.02 2.73
N LEU A 93 7.15 3.67 2.35
CA LEU A 93 6.72 4.96 2.89
C LEU A 93 5.32 4.78 3.50
N ALA A 94 5.13 5.17 4.76
CA ALA A 94 3.80 5.39 5.31
C ALA A 94 3.34 6.80 4.97
N PHE A 95 2.09 6.94 4.58
CA PHE A 95 1.44 8.22 4.32
C PHE A 95 0.27 8.39 5.28
N SER A 96 0.44 9.27 6.25
CA SER A 96 -0.56 9.61 7.26
C SER A 96 -1.38 10.81 6.78
N HIS A 97 -2.71 10.69 6.80
CA HIS A 97 -3.64 11.68 6.25
C HIS A 97 -5.01 11.60 6.95
N ASN A 98 -5.89 12.54 6.64
CA ASN A 98 -7.26 12.62 7.20
C ASN A 98 -8.37 12.30 6.17
N GLN A 99 -8.01 11.68 5.04
CA GLN A 99 -8.94 11.29 3.98
C GLN A 99 -9.38 9.83 4.14
N ASN A 100 -10.30 9.35 3.31
CA ASN A 100 -10.64 7.94 3.23
C ASN A 100 -9.47 7.15 2.61
N SER A 101 -8.84 6.27 3.39
CA SER A 101 -7.62 5.54 2.98
C SER A 101 -7.85 4.65 1.76
N LYS A 102 -9.01 4.00 1.67
CA LYS A 102 -9.35 3.17 0.50
C LYS A 102 -9.54 4.02 -0.75
N TYR A 103 -10.15 5.21 -0.63
CA TYR A 103 -10.30 6.14 -1.74
C TYR A 103 -8.95 6.51 -2.34
N ILE A 104 -7.99 6.89 -1.49
CA ILE A 104 -6.63 7.21 -1.94
C ILE A 104 -5.96 5.98 -2.54
N ALA A 105 -6.05 4.81 -1.88
CA ALA A 105 -5.47 3.57 -2.39
C ALA A 105 -6.00 3.20 -3.80
N TYR A 106 -7.29 3.34 -4.04
CA TYR A 106 -7.89 3.15 -5.38
C TYR A 106 -7.38 4.17 -6.38
N TYR A 107 -7.20 5.43 -5.97
CA TYR A 107 -6.71 6.46 -6.89
C TYR A 107 -5.29 6.16 -7.38
N PHE A 108 -4.44 5.56 -6.54
CA PHE A 108 -3.10 5.09 -6.93
C PHE A 108 -3.11 3.89 -7.89
N GLN A 109 -4.26 3.27 -8.14
CA GLN A 109 -4.41 2.22 -9.16
C GLN A 109 -4.90 2.76 -10.51
N THR A 110 -5.17 4.07 -10.62
CA THR A 110 -5.68 4.69 -11.85
C THR A 110 -4.61 4.87 -12.92
N TYR A 111 -5.08 5.00 -14.17
CA TYR A 111 -4.23 5.37 -15.29
C TYR A 111 -3.52 6.72 -15.08
N ALA A 112 -4.15 7.67 -14.37
CA ALA A 112 -3.56 8.96 -14.05
C ALA A 112 -2.23 8.80 -13.28
N PHE A 113 -2.22 7.97 -12.23
CA PHE A 113 -0.99 7.68 -11.51
C PHE A 113 0.00 6.83 -12.33
N ALA A 114 -0.47 5.84 -13.06
CA ALA A 114 0.38 5.04 -13.94
C ALA A 114 1.13 5.90 -14.96
N ARG A 115 0.44 6.86 -15.58
CA ARG A 115 1.03 7.85 -16.50
C ARG A 115 2.02 8.77 -15.77
N TYR A 116 1.64 9.27 -14.58
CA TYR A 116 2.47 10.15 -13.78
C TYR A 116 3.81 9.50 -13.43
N LYS A 117 3.80 8.29 -12.89
CA LYS A 117 5.01 7.61 -12.42
C LYS A 117 5.99 7.24 -13.54
N ARG A 118 5.49 6.89 -14.75
CA ARG A 118 6.34 6.48 -15.89
C ARG A 118 7.41 7.50 -16.27
N SER A 119 7.12 8.78 -16.14
CA SER A 119 8.06 9.86 -16.48
C SER A 119 8.97 10.28 -15.31
N ARG A 120 8.82 9.68 -14.13
CA ARG A 120 9.48 10.12 -12.88
C ARG A 120 10.27 9.05 -12.16
N VAL A 121 10.10 7.80 -12.54
CA VAL A 121 10.90 6.69 -11.99
C VAL A 121 12.36 6.80 -12.40
N THR A 122 13.24 6.32 -11.54
CA THR A 122 14.69 6.26 -11.74
C THR A 122 15.18 4.82 -11.58
N GLY A 123 16.34 4.52 -12.17
CA GLY A 123 16.95 3.19 -12.12
C GLY A 123 16.62 2.34 -13.34
N THR A 124 17.39 1.26 -13.52
CA THR A 124 17.27 0.33 -14.66
C THR A 124 16.94 -1.09 -14.23
N LYS A 125 17.68 -1.65 -13.28
CA LYS A 125 17.41 -2.98 -12.69
C LYS A 125 16.51 -2.89 -11.47
N VAL A 126 16.70 -1.86 -10.67
CA VAL A 126 15.87 -1.54 -9.51
C VAL A 126 15.26 -0.17 -9.77
N ILE A 127 13.96 -0.18 -10.02
CA ILE A 127 13.18 1.03 -10.32
C ILE A 127 12.70 1.63 -9.01
N ARG A 128 12.85 2.93 -8.89
CA ARG A 128 12.47 3.69 -7.69
C ARG A 128 11.66 4.93 -8.06
N LEU A 129 10.63 5.21 -7.27
CA LEU A 129 9.98 6.52 -7.23
C LEU A 129 10.30 7.17 -5.88
N HIS A 130 10.85 8.38 -5.92
CA HIS A 130 11.25 9.10 -4.71
C HIS A 130 10.04 9.74 -4.01
N GLN A 131 10.14 9.92 -2.69
CA GLN A 131 9.09 10.56 -1.89
C GLN A 131 8.68 11.93 -2.45
N SER A 132 9.63 12.75 -2.86
CA SER A 132 9.36 14.07 -3.44
C SER A 132 8.48 14.04 -4.68
N GLN A 133 8.50 12.93 -5.43
CA GLN A 133 7.61 12.74 -6.57
C GLN A 133 6.18 12.39 -6.10
N LEU A 134 6.03 11.58 -5.05
CA LEU A 134 4.72 11.29 -4.46
C LEU A 134 4.08 12.54 -3.84
N GLU A 135 4.87 13.37 -3.17
CA GLU A 135 4.43 14.65 -2.59
C GLU A 135 3.83 15.61 -3.63
N GLN A 136 4.39 15.62 -4.84
CA GLN A 136 3.96 16.46 -5.95
C GLN A 136 2.77 15.88 -6.72
N PHE A 137 2.42 14.62 -6.50
CA PHE A 137 1.29 14.03 -7.21
C PHE A 137 -0.03 14.64 -6.72
N GLU A 138 -0.82 15.14 -7.64
CA GLU A 138 -2.12 15.77 -7.38
C GLU A 138 -3.23 14.74 -7.52
N ILE A 139 -4.10 14.69 -6.52
CA ILE A 139 -5.30 13.86 -6.52
C ILE A 139 -6.53 14.73 -6.20
N PRO A 140 -7.68 14.50 -6.83
CA PRO A 140 -8.91 15.17 -6.46
C PRO A 140 -9.36 14.73 -5.06
N ILE A 141 -9.75 15.69 -4.23
CA ILE A 141 -10.21 15.43 -2.86
C ILE A 141 -11.66 15.93 -2.73
N PRO A 142 -12.66 15.12 -3.14
CA PRO A 142 -14.06 15.42 -2.87
C PRO A 142 -14.37 15.31 -1.36
N SER A 143 -15.60 15.62 -0.97
CA SER A 143 -16.03 15.45 0.43
C SER A 143 -15.86 14.00 0.90
N LEU A 144 -15.65 13.77 2.20
CA LEU A 144 -15.52 12.42 2.77
C LEU A 144 -16.74 11.55 2.48
N ALA A 145 -17.93 12.13 2.42
CA ALA A 145 -19.15 11.40 2.03
C ALA A 145 -19.07 10.90 0.58
N GLU A 146 -18.56 11.72 -0.35
CA GLU A 146 -18.39 11.33 -1.74
C GLU A 146 -17.24 10.31 -1.90
N GLN A 147 -16.14 10.45 -1.16
CA GLN A 147 -15.08 9.44 -1.11
C GLN A 147 -15.63 8.09 -0.66
N ALA A 148 -16.44 8.06 0.40
CA ALA A 148 -17.07 6.84 0.90
C ALA A 148 -18.03 6.23 -0.13
N ARG A 149 -18.82 7.05 -0.85
CA ARG A 149 -19.71 6.59 -1.93
C ARG A 149 -18.92 5.92 -3.05
N ILE A 150 -17.81 6.53 -3.49
CA ILE A 150 -16.94 5.98 -4.52
C ILE A 150 -16.34 4.65 -4.06
N VAL A 151 -15.79 4.59 -2.84
CA VAL A 151 -15.23 3.37 -2.26
C VAL A 151 -16.24 2.24 -2.22
N ASN A 152 -17.48 2.50 -1.80
CA ASN A 152 -18.54 1.49 -1.76
C ASN A 152 -18.85 0.88 -3.14
N ILE A 153 -18.74 1.68 -4.20
CA ILE A 153 -18.92 1.19 -5.56
C ILE A 153 -17.72 0.32 -5.97
N LEU A 154 -16.50 0.80 -5.76
CA LEU A 154 -15.27 0.08 -6.14
C LEU A 154 -15.11 -1.22 -5.36
N ASP A 155 -15.43 -1.24 -4.06
CA ASP A 155 -15.41 -2.46 -3.25
C ASP A 155 -16.39 -3.54 -3.76
N LYS A 156 -17.54 -3.13 -4.31
CA LYS A 156 -18.48 -4.08 -4.95
C LYS A 156 -17.90 -4.66 -6.22
N PHE A 157 -17.26 -3.84 -7.05
CA PHE A 157 -16.58 -4.32 -8.26
C PHE A 157 -15.43 -5.26 -7.93
N GLU A 158 -14.58 -4.92 -6.98
CA GLU A 158 -13.45 -5.76 -6.56
C GLU A 158 -13.95 -7.15 -6.08
N ARG A 159 -15.04 -7.19 -5.30
CA ARG A 159 -15.68 -8.45 -4.89
C ARG A 159 -16.20 -9.25 -6.06
N LEU A 160 -16.96 -8.64 -6.97
CA LEU A 160 -17.50 -9.30 -8.15
C LEU A 160 -16.40 -9.92 -9.03
N VAL A 161 -15.31 -9.17 -9.24
CA VAL A 161 -14.15 -9.67 -10.01
C VAL A 161 -13.49 -10.84 -9.28
N SER A 162 -13.30 -10.74 -7.96
CA SER A 162 -12.74 -11.83 -7.15
C SER A 162 -13.60 -13.10 -7.21
N ASP A 163 -14.91 -12.96 -7.08
CA ASP A 163 -15.86 -14.09 -7.13
C ASP A 163 -15.84 -14.76 -8.51
N LEU A 164 -15.79 -13.99 -9.59
CA LEU A 164 -15.67 -14.51 -10.96
C LEU A 164 -14.35 -15.27 -11.18
N VAL A 165 -13.24 -14.71 -10.70
CA VAL A 165 -11.92 -15.36 -10.85
C VAL A 165 -11.82 -16.64 -10.02
N GLN A 166 -12.49 -16.72 -8.86
CA GLN A 166 -12.51 -17.93 -8.03
C GLN A 166 -13.53 -18.97 -8.53
N GLY A 167 -14.62 -18.55 -9.15
CA GLY A 167 -15.67 -19.42 -9.67
C GLY A 167 -15.32 -20.09 -11.01
N LEU A 168 -14.66 -19.37 -11.93
CA LEU A 168 -14.30 -19.89 -13.25
C LEU A 168 -13.42 -21.17 -13.24
N PRO A 169 -12.44 -21.37 -12.37
CA PRO A 169 -11.69 -22.61 -12.31
C PRO A 169 -12.50 -23.83 -11.89
N ALA A 170 -13.57 -23.66 -11.11
CA ALA A 170 -14.43 -24.74 -10.66
C ALA A 170 -15.38 -25.25 -11.77
N GLU A 171 -15.80 -24.39 -12.68
CA GLU A 171 -16.67 -24.76 -13.81
C GLU A 171 -15.87 -25.38 -14.97
N ILE A 172 -14.59 -25.04 -15.15
CA ILE A 172 -13.74 -25.64 -16.21
C ILE A 172 -13.23 -27.03 -15.80
N ALA A 173 -13.22 -27.35 -14.53
CA ALA A 173 -12.78 -28.64 -13.99
C ALA A 173 -13.91 -29.71 -13.89
N ALA A 174 -15.16 -29.38 -14.24
CA ALA A 174 -16.32 -30.24 -14.30
C ALA A 174 -16.66 -30.63 -15.75
#